data_cc0cb8e0827ea41d9b678cd498766902
#
_entry.id   cc0cb8e0827ea41d9b678cd498766902
#
_cell.length_a   1.000
_cell.length_b   1.000
_cell.length_c   1.000
_cell.angle_alpha   90.00
_cell.angle_beta   90.00
_cell.angle_gamma   90.00
#
_symmetry.space_group_name_H-M   'P 1'
#
loop_
_entity.id
_entity.type
_entity.pdbx_description
1 polymer ?
#
loop_
_entity_poly.entity_id
_entity_poly.type
_entity_poly.pdbx_seq_one_letter_code
_entity_poly.pdbx_strand_id
1 'polypeptide(L)' 'MTTVPSTELREKLSDVLDDVDATGAEYTITRHGRPVAVVLSYDEYEAMIETLNILSDAETMAAIAEGDEDLVDGRSGER' A
#
# COMPACT_ATOMS: atom_id res chain seq x y z
N MET A 1 -8.75 7.08 -8.48
CA MET A 1 -8.67 6.42 -7.18
C MET A 1 -9.92 6.70 -6.37
N THR A 2 -10.49 5.69 -5.80
CA THR A 2 -11.73 5.80 -5.05
C THR A 2 -11.43 6.00 -3.56
N THR A 3 -12.16 6.89 -2.92
CA THR A 3 -11.98 7.16 -1.51
C THR A 3 -13.08 6.47 -0.71
N VAL A 4 -12.69 5.74 0.34
CA VAL A 4 -13.63 4.98 1.17
C VAL A 4 -13.30 5.22 2.63
N PRO A 5 -14.30 5.60 3.44
CA PRO A 5 -14.05 5.70 4.89
C PRO A 5 -13.79 4.34 5.50
N SER A 6 -13.01 4.30 6.56
CA SER A 6 -12.63 3.03 7.16
C SER A 6 -13.85 2.27 7.68
N THR A 7 -14.87 2.96 8.13
CA THR A 7 -16.07 2.29 8.61
C THR A 7 -16.78 1.58 7.47
N GLU A 8 -16.81 2.18 6.31
CA GLU A 8 -17.42 1.55 5.15
C GLU A 8 -16.56 0.41 4.64
N LEU A 9 -15.26 0.56 4.70
CA LEU A 9 -14.36 -0.50 4.26
C LEU A 9 -14.58 -1.78 5.05
N ARG A 10 -14.82 -1.67 6.35
CA ARG A 10 -15.08 -2.86 7.16
C ARG A 10 -16.19 -3.71 6.60
N GLU A 11 -17.23 -3.07 6.13
CA GLU A 11 -18.40 -3.78 5.64
C GLU A 11 -18.20 -4.28 4.21
N LYS A 12 -17.36 -3.58 3.44
CA LYS A 12 -17.22 -3.87 2.02
C LYS A 12 -15.85 -4.40 1.65
N LEU A 13 -15.11 -4.90 2.62
CA LEU A 13 -13.73 -5.29 2.37
C LEU A 13 -13.62 -6.33 1.27
N SER A 14 -14.48 -7.34 1.29
CA SER A 14 -14.45 -8.36 0.25
C SER A 14 -14.69 -7.76 -1.13
N ASP A 15 -15.66 -6.86 -1.23
CA ASP A 15 -15.95 -6.23 -2.49
C ASP A 15 -14.79 -5.40 -2.97
N VAL A 16 -14.16 -4.67 -2.06
CA VAL A 16 -13.00 -3.85 -2.40
C VAL A 16 -11.87 -4.72 -2.91
N LEU A 17 -11.58 -5.80 -2.20
CA LEU A 17 -10.51 -6.70 -2.60
C LEU A 17 -10.80 -7.36 -3.94
N ASP A 18 -12.04 -7.74 -4.17
CA ASP A 18 -12.43 -8.30 -5.46
C ASP A 18 -12.20 -7.31 -6.59
N ASP A 19 -12.58 -6.06 -6.36
CA ASP A 19 -12.42 -5.03 -7.37
C ASP A 19 -10.94 -4.77 -7.65
N VAL A 20 -10.16 -4.69 -6.60
CA VAL A 20 -8.72 -4.47 -6.72
C VAL A 20 -8.09 -5.61 -7.52
N ASP A 21 -8.47 -6.83 -7.21
CA ASP A 21 -7.90 -8.00 -7.87
C ASP A 21 -8.33 -8.10 -9.32
N ALA A 22 -9.58 -7.79 -9.60
CA ALA A 22 -10.13 -7.98 -10.94
C ALA A 22 -9.76 -6.86 -11.89
N THR A 23 -9.73 -5.61 -11.41
CA THR A 23 -9.58 -4.47 -12.29
C THR A 23 -8.33 -3.65 -12.02
N GLY A 24 -7.60 -3.94 -10.95
CA GLY A 24 -6.46 -3.12 -10.57
C GLY A 24 -6.86 -1.79 -9.97
N ALA A 25 -8.08 -1.69 -9.48
CA ALA A 25 -8.55 -0.45 -8.88
C ALA A 25 -7.73 -0.11 -7.64
N GLU A 26 -7.66 1.18 -7.33
CA GLU A 26 -6.95 1.65 -6.14
C GLU A 26 -7.92 2.40 -5.27
N TYR A 27 -7.79 2.19 -3.96
CA TYR A 27 -8.69 2.81 -2.99
C TYR A 27 -7.88 3.56 -1.95
N THR A 28 -8.34 4.76 -1.60
CA THR A 28 -7.78 5.51 -0.48
C THR A 28 -8.71 5.34 0.71
N ILE A 29 -8.16 4.90 1.82
CA ILE A 29 -8.94 4.68 3.03
C ILE A 29 -8.78 5.89 3.93
N THR A 30 -9.89 6.43 4.42
CA THR A 30 -9.85 7.61 5.27
C THR A 30 -10.39 7.30 6.66
N ARG A 31 -9.95 8.07 7.62
CA ARG A 31 -10.49 8.08 8.97
C ARG A 31 -10.69 9.53 9.36
N HIS A 32 -11.92 9.84 9.79
CA HIS A 32 -12.24 11.21 10.18
C HIS A 32 -11.89 12.19 9.05
N GLY A 33 -12.16 11.77 7.83
CA GLY A 33 -11.94 12.62 6.66
C GLY A 33 -10.50 12.76 6.22
N ARG A 34 -9.58 12.00 6.80
CA ARG A 34 -8.15 12.09 6.48
C ARG A 34 -7.66 10.77 5.90
N PRO A 35 -6.84 10.84 4.84
CA PRO A 35 -6.30 9.60 4.27
C PRO A 35 -5.31 8.96 5.23
N VAL A 36 -5.48 7.68 5.48
CA VAL A 36 -4.61 6.94 6.39
C VAL A 36 -4.01 5.69 5.72
N ALA A 37 -4.56 5.23 4.60
CA ALA A 37 -4.07 4.01 3.99
C ALA A 37 -4.51 3.95 2.55
N VAL A 38 -3.87 3.07 1.80
CA VAL A 38 -4.20 2.84 0.40
C VAL A 38 -4.30 1.34 0.20
N VAL A 39 -5.30 0.91 -0.58
CA VAL A 39 -5.43 -0.48 -0.99
C VAL A 39 -5.18 -0.55 -2.48
N LEU A 40 -4.25 -1.39 -2.89
CA LEU A 40 -3.95 -1.59 -4.29
C LEU A 40 -3.54 -3.05 -4.49
N SER A 41 -3.53 -3.48 -5.76
CA SER A 41 -3.19 -4.87 -6.04
C SER A 41 -1.71 -5.12 -5.74
N TYR A 42 -1.40 -6.36 -5.42
CA TYR A 42 -0.03 -6.73 -5.16
C TYR A 42 0.85 -6.47 -6.39
N ASP A 43 0.31 -6.71 -7.57
CA ASP A 43 1.06 -6.46 -8.81
C ASP A 43 1.40 -4.98 -8.96
N GLU A 44 0.44 -4.11 -8.63
CA GLU A 44 0.68 -2.67 -8.68
C GLU A 44 1.78 -2.27 -7.69
N TYR A 45 1.70 -2.82 -6.50
CA TYR A 45 2.68 -2.55 -5.47
C TYR A 45 4.06 -2.96 -5.94
N GLU A 46 4.18 -4.15 -6.50
CA GLU A 46 5.46 -4.65 -7.00
C GLU A 46 6.00 -3.77 -8.11
N ALA A 47 5.13 -3.34 -9.00
CA ALA A 47 5.55 -2.48 -10.09
C ALA A 47 6.08 -1.16 -9.57
N MET A 48 5.44 -0.60 -8.56
CA MET A 48 5.90 0.64 -7.96
C MET A 48 7.26 0.48 -7.32
N ILE A 49 7.47 -0.62 -6.60
CA ILE A 49 8.74 -0.88 -5.95
C ILE A 49 9.84 -1.02 -6.99
N GLU A 50 9.57 -1.74 -8.06
CA GLU A 50 10.55 -1.89 -9.14
C GLU A 50 10.91 -0.55 -9.76
N THR A 51 9.92 0.28 -9.99
CA THR A 51 10.15 1.58 -10.59
C THR A 51 11.02 2.44 -9.68
N LEU A 52 10.72 2.43 -8.39
CA LEU A 52 11.52 3.19 -7.44
C LEU A 52 12.95 2.69 -7.38
N ASN A 53 13.13 1.39 -7.42
CA ASN A 53 14.48 0.81 -7.39
C ASN A 53 15.28 1.24 -8.60
N ILE A 54 14.66 1.26 -9.76
CA ILE A 54 15.34 1.68 -10.97
C ILE A 54 15.74 3.14 -10.88
N LEU A 55 14.83 3.99 -10.40
CA LEU A 55 15.09 5.42 -10.35
C LEU A 55 16.12 5.81 -9.30
N SER A 56 16.16 5.08 -8.20
CA SER A 56 17.02 5.46 -7.09
C SER A 56 18.21 4.57 -6.96
N ASP A 57 18.58 3.95 -7.98
CA ASP A 57 19.50 2.86 -8.01
C ASP A 57 20.65 2.95 -7.03
N ALA A 58 21.54 3.87 -7.18
CA ALA A 58 22.77 3.84 -6.43
C ALA A 58 22.69 4.59 -5.13
N GLU A 59 22.04 5.72 -5.13
CA GLU A 59 22.16 6.63 -4.01
C GLU A 59 21.31 6.29 -2.84
N THR A 60 20.12 5.80 -3.11
CA THR A 60 19.16 5.58 -2.04
C THR A 60 19.12 4.15 -1.57
N MET A 61 19.90 3.29 -2.15
CA MET A 61 19.88 1.89 -1.74
C MET A 61 20.16 1.74 -0.25
N ALA A 62 21.13 2.43 0.24
CA ALA A 62 21.48 2.30 1.65
C ALA A 62 20.35 2.81 2.53
N ALA A 63 19.79 3.92 2.16
CA ALA A 63 18.70 4.48 2.96
C ALA A 63 17.48 3.58 2.95
N ILE A 64 17.20 2.99 1.81
CA ILE A 64 16.07 2.09 1.70
C ILE A 64 16.29 0.85 2.54
N ALA A 65 17.48 0.32 2.52
CA ALA A 65 17.79 -0.85 3.31
C ALA A 65 17.59 -0.61 4.79
N GLU A 66 17.99 0.55 5.25
CA GLU A 66 17.78 0.89 6.65
C GLU A 66 16.30 1.00 6.97
N GLY A 67 15.57 1.61 6.08
CA GLY A 67 14.14 1.73 6.27
C GLY A 67 13.45 0.39 6.29
N ASP A 68 13.90 -0.49 5.45
CA ASP A 68 13.32 -1.82 5.40
C ASP A 68 13.47 -2.55 6.71
N GLU A 69 14.63 -2.43 7.31
CA GLU A 69 14.86 -3.09 8.58
C GLU A 69 13.88 -2.59 9.64
N ASP A 70 13.69 -1.30 9.69
CA ASP A 70 12.75 -0.74 10.65
C ASP A 70 11.34 -1.24 10.40
N LEU A 71 10.95 -1.27 9.15
CA LEU A 71 9.60 -1.68 8.82
C LEU A 71 9.35 -3.14 9.13
N VAL A 72 10.31 -3.96 8.86
CA VAL A 72 10.16 -5.38 9.10
C VAL A 72 9.97 -5.65 10.57
N ASP A 73 10.69 -4.95 11.39
CA ASP A 73 10.50 -5.12 12.82
C ASP A 73 9.11 -4.76 13.25
N GLY A 74 8.65 -3.80 12.63
CA GLY A 74 7.33 -3.42 12.98
C GLY A 74 6.33 -4.43 12.62
N ARG A 75 6.45 -4.96 12.21
CA ARG A 75 5.51 -5.62 11.98
C ARG A 75 5.08 -6.48 11.73
N SER A 76 5.40 -6.07 11.73
CA SER A 76 5.11 -6.83 11.46
C SER A 76 4.43 -7.34 11.66
N GLY A 77 4.48 -6.84 11.86
CA GLY A 77 4.02 -7.43 11.99
C GLY A 77 3.32 -7.80 12.14
N GLU A 78 3.42 -7.77 12.29
CA GLU A 78 3.07 -8.27 12.44
C GLU A 78 2.43 -8.62 12.85
N ARG A 79 2.42 -8.45 13.10
CA ARG A 79 2.02 -8.91 13.51
C ARG A 79 1.59 -9.48 13.68
#